data_6dbcccf357c2985e85b91562ec617900
#
_entry.id   6dbcccf357c2985e85b91562ec617900
#
_cell.length_a   1.000
_cell.length_b   1.000
_cell.length_c   1.000
_cell.angle_alpha   90.00
_cell.angle_beta   90.00
_cell.angle_gamma   90.00
#
_symmetry.space_group_name_H-M   'P 1'
#
loop_
_entity.id
_entity.type
_entity.pdbx_description
1 polymer ?
#
loop_
_entity_poly.entity_id
_entity_poly.type
_entity_poly.pdbx_seq_one_letter_code
_entity_poly.pdbx_strand_id
1 'polypeptide(L)'
;HMVWGLHPTLPVKKLWFFPGFTDRTGGLLIEDGLDEARRAFDAAAWRRAHGARDGLRTLFFFAYPVNAIDRLAAGLRAAGEPLNLMLAPGEASDMLERALKGDARFNVVRLPFVPQEEFDDILRAVDGAVIRGEDSFVRAQLAGTPLLWATYPTEDKAHEIKLDAWLARFRDCLLYTSPS
;
A
#
# COMPACT_ATOMS: atom_id res chain seq x y z
N HIS A 1 3.32 14.36 18.22
CA HIS A 1 2.62 14.70 19.46
C HIS A 1 2.94 13.65 20.51
N MET A 2 3.40 14.10 21.68
CA MET A 2 3.78 13.21 22.78
C MET A 2 2.88 13.48 23.96
N VAL A 3 2.32 12.44 24.57
CA VAL A 3 1.46 12.54 25.75
C VAL A 3 2.05 11.71 26.87
N TRP A 4 2.23 12.33 28.04
CA TRP A 4 2.69 11.65 29.22
C TRP A 4 1.49 11.04 29.99
N GLY A 5 1.64 9.79 30.39
CA GLY A 5 0.67 9.10 31.25
C GLY A 5 1.37 8.21 32.27
N LEU A 6 0.64 7.74 33.24
CA LEU A 6 1.12 6.70 34.14
C LEU A 6 0.87 5.33 33.54
N HIS A 7 1.80 4.40 33.74
CA HIS A 7 1.55 3.01 33.39
C HIS A 7 0.48 2.44 34.35
N PRO A 8 -0.51 1.67 33.85
CA PRO A 8 -1.65 1.25 34.70
C PRO A 8 -1.27 0.35 35.87
N THR A 9 -0.16 -0.38 35.77
CA THR A 9 0.24 -1.38 36.78
C THR A 9 1.67 -1.22 37.30
N LEU A 10 2.48 -0.36 36.70
CA LEU A 10 3.87 -0.15 37.13
C LEU A 10 4.11 1.30 37.56
N PRO A 11 4.99 1.56 38.54
CA PRO A 11 5.30 2.91 39.02
C PRO A 11 6.23 3.67 38.04
N VAL A 12 5.87 3.66 36.75
CA VAL A 12 6.66 4.31 35.70
C VAL A 12 5.81 5.26 34.87
N LYS A 13 6.43 6.32 34.39
CA LYS A 13 5.81 7.22 33.42
C LYS A 13 5.87 6.59 32.04
N LYS A 14 4.77 6.64 31.32
CA LYS A 14 4.65 6.19 29.92
C LYS A 14 4.58 7.41 29.02
N LEU A 15 5.45 7.44 28.03
CA LEU A 15 5.40 8.42 26.95
C LEU A 15 4.75 7.78 25.72
N TRP A 16 3.65 8.36 25.28
CA TRP A 16 2.99 7.96 24.06
C TRP A 16 3.50 8.81 22.90
N PHE A 17 4.00 8.14 21.88
CA PHE A 17 4.39 8.75 20.63
C PHE A 17 3.37 8.38 19.54
N PHE A 18 2.83 9.39 18.87
CA PHE A 18 1.87 9.20 17.81
C PHE A 18 2.51 9.61 16.48
N PRO A 19 2.93 8.66 15.63
CA PRO A 19 3.39 8.97 14.27
C PRO A 19 2.24 9.52 13.43
N GLY A 20 2.56 10.28 12.39
CA GLY A 20 1.55 10.83 11.49
C GLY A 20 2.08 11.96 10.59
N PHE A 21 1.20 12.53 9.79
CA PHE A 21 1.52 13.47 8.71
C PHE A 21 1.30 14.95 9.08
N THR A 22 0.88 15.25 10.30
CA THR A 22 0.55 16.64 10.69
C THR A 22 1.57 17.20 11.67
N ASP A 23 1.64 18.53 11.78
CA ASP A 23 2.51 19.25 12.70
C ASP A 23 2.22 18.92 14.18
N ARG A 24 1.07 18.30 14.46
CA ARG A 24 0.66 17.85 15.79
C ARG A 24 0.99 16.39 16.09
N THR A 25 1.68 15.73 15.18
CA THR A 25 2.13 14.34 15.31
C THR A 25 3.65 14.26 15.34
N GLY A 26 4.20 13.09 15.67
CA GLY A 26 5.64 12.89 15.79
C GLY A 26 6.37 12.69 14.45
N GLY A 27 5.67 12.79 13.32
CA GLY A 27 6.22 12.48 12.01
C GLY A 27 6.20 10.99 11.69
N LEU A 28 6.79 10.63 10.57
CA LEU A 28 6.96 9.23 10.16
C LEU A 28 8.34 8.71 10.56
N LEU A 29 8.41 7.41 10.83
CA LEU A 29 9.70 6.73 10.99
C LEU A 29 10.23 6.42 9.59
N ILE A 30 11.36 7.03 9.26
CA ILE A 30 12.04 6.89 7.98
C ILE A 30 13.43 6.32 8.29
N GLU A 31 13.75 5.18 7.70
CA GLU A 31 15.06 4.54 7.86
C GLU A 31 16.15 5.28 7.09
N ASP A 32 17.34 5.28 7.65
CA ASP A 32 18.53 5.80 6.96
C ASP A 32 18.78 5.01 5.67
N GLY A 33 19.15 5.70 4.60
CA GLY A 33 19.46 5.06 3.31
C GLY A 33 18.26 4.66 2.45
N LEU A 34 17.03 5.02 2.84
CA LEU A 34 15.81 4.68 2.08
C LEU A 34 15.86 5.19 0.63
N ASP A 35 16.33 6.41 0.43
CA ASP A 35 16.45 7.02 -0.91
C ASP A 35 17.53 6.37 -1.77
N GLU A 36 18.64 5.97 -1.18
CA GLU A 36 19.71 5.24 -1.83
C GLU A 36 19.22 3.85 -2.26
N ALA A 37 18.55 3.13 -1.36
CA ALA A 37 17.98 1.82 -1.65
C ALA A 37 16.96 1.90 -2.79
N ARG A 38 16.11 2.92 -2.80
CA ARG A 38 15.12 3.14 -3.87
C ARG A 38 15.79 3.40 -5.23
N ARG A 39 16.86 4.22 -5.26
CA ARG A 39 17.59 4.53 -6.50
C ARG A 39 18.40 3.36 -7.05
N ALA A 40 18.93 2.51 -6.17
CA ALA A 40 19.74 1.35 -6.54
C ALA A 40 18.90 0.13 -6.94
N PHE A 41 17.58 0.14 -6.69
CA PHE A 41 16.72 -1.02 -6.89
C PHE A 41 16.42 -1.28 -8.36
N ASP A 42 16.73 -2.48 -8.85
CA ASP A 42 16.38 -2.93 -10.22
C ASP A 42 14.99 -3.57 -10.23
N ALA A 43 13.96 -2.75 -10.39
CA ALA A 43 12.57 -3.19 -10.45
C ALA A 43 12.31 -4.18 -11.59
N ALA A 44 12.98 -4.04 -12.73
CA ALA A 44 12.78 -4.92 -13.88
C ALA A 44 13.36 -6.31 -13.62
N ALA A 45 14.57 -6.39 -13.06
CA ALA A 45 15.17 -7.66 -12.67
C ALA A 45 14.32 -8.36 -11.60
N TRP A 46 13.86 -7.61 -10.59
CA TRP A 46 13.01 -8.16 -9.54
C TRP A 46 11.70 -8.73 -10.12
N ARG A 47 11.00 -7.99 -10.99
CA ARG A 47 9.76 -8.44 -11.64
C ARG A 47 9.97 -9.74 -12.42
N ARG A 48 11.03 -9.83 -13.24
CA ARG A 48 11.34 -11.05 -14.00
C ARG A 48 11.60 -12.24 -13.07
N ALA A 49 12.37 -12.05 -12.01
CA ALA A 49 12.68 -13.10 -11.03
C ALA A 49 11.41 -13.63 -10.35
N HIS A 50 10.35 -12.81 -10.24
CA HIS A 50 9.08 -13.16 -9.63
C HIS A 50 7.97 -13.51 -10.64
N GLY A 51 8.29 -13.81 -11.88
CA GLY A 51 7.34 -14.32 -12.85
C GLY A 51 6.44 -13.29 -13.54
N ALA A 52 6.78 -12.01 -13.45
CA ALA A 52 6.13 -10.99 -14.25
C ALA A 52 6.47 -11.15 -15.74
N ARG A 53 5.51 -10.91 -16.61
CA ARG A 53 5.74 -10.84 -18.06
C ARG A 53 6.31 -9.47 -18.41
N ASP A 54 7.34 -9.46 -19.25
CA ASP A 54 7.96 -8.22 -19.72
C ASP A 54 6.96 -7.39 -20.55
N GLY A 55 7.10 -6.07 -20.47
CA GLY A 55 6.28 -5.11 -21.19
C GLY A 55 4.89 -4.86 -20.64
N LEU A 56 4.48 -5.58 -19.59
CA LEU A 56 3.20 -5.34 -18.91
C LEU A 56 3.41 -4.48 -17.65
N ARG A 57 2.44 -3.59 -17.38
CA ARG A 57 2.36 -2.94 -16.08
C ARG A 57 2.11 -3.98 -14.98
N THR A 58 2.66 -3.72 -13.82
CA THR A 58 2.60 -4.62 -12.67
C THR A 58 1.87 -3.95 -11.52
N LEU A 59 0.77 -4.56 -11.08
CA LEU A 59 0.02 -4.11 -9.91
C LEU A 59 0.18 -5.09 -8.76
N PHE A 60 0.40 -4.57 -7.57
CA PHE A 60 0.38 -5.34 -6.34
C PHE A 60 -0.98 -5.24 -5.65
N PHE A 61 -1.48 -6.36 -5.18
CA PHE A 61 -2.76 -6.42 -4.49
C PHE A 61 -2.61 -7.02 -3.10
N PHE A 62 -2.87 -6.19 -2.10
CA PHE A 62 -2.86 -6.52 -0.69
C PHE A 62 -4.05 -5.83 -0.01
N ALA A 63 -5.18 -6.51 0.12
CA ALA A 63 -6.43 -5.95 0.58
C ALA A 63 -7.14 -6.82 1.63
N TYR A 64 -8.19 -6.26 2.24
CA TYR A 64 -9.13 -7.04 3.04
C TYR A 64 -10.17 -7.72 2.15
N PRO A 65 -10.72 -8.89 2.56
CA PRO A 65 -11.77 -9.56 1.82
C PRO A 65 -13.09 -8.76 1.96
N VAL A 66 -13.44 -8.02 0.92
CA VAL A 66 -14.62 -7.17 0.88
C VAL A 66 -15.33 -7.28 -0.48
N ASN A 67 -16.63 -7.03 -0.54
CA ASN A 67 -17.44 -7.10 -1.77
C ASN A 67 -16.97 -6.15 -2.89
N ALA A 68 -16.20 -5.11 -2.56
CA ALA A 68 -15.62 -4.20 -3.54
C ALA A 68 -14.60 -4.86 -4.50
N ILE A 69 -14.10 -6.06 -4.18
CA ILE A 69 -13.17 -6.82 -5.03
C ILE A 69 -13.80 -7.17 -6.37
N ASP A 70 -15.09 -7.51 -6.42
CA ASP A 70 -15.80 -7.79 -7.67
C ASP A 70 -15.87 -6.55 -8.58
N ARG A 71 -16.06 -5.37 -7.98
CA ARG A 71 -16.04 -4.09 -8.72
C ARG A 71 -14.65 -3.76 -9.23
N LEU A 72 -13.61 -4.05 -8.44
CA LEU A 72 -12.23 -3.90 -8.88
C LEU A 72 -11.95 -4.82 -10.09
N ALA A 73 -12.33 -6.09 -10.01
CA ALA A 73 -12.18 -7.03 -11.10
C ALA A 73 -12.91 -6.58 -12.36
N ALA A 74 -14.14 -6.09 -12.22
CA ALA A 74 -14.91 -5.52 -13.34
C ALA A 74 -14.23 -4.29 -13.95
N GLY A 75 -13.69 -3.40 -13.13
CA GLY A 75 -12.93 -2.23 -13.56
C GLY A 75 -11.65 -2.61 -14.33
N LEU A 76 -10.89 -3.58 -13.84
CA LEU A 76 -9.69 -4.09 -14.51
C LEU A 76 -10.04 -4.69 -15.88
N ARG A 77 -11.13 -5.45 -15.97
CA ARG A 77 -11.61 -5.98 -17.25
C ARG A 77 -12.05 -4.89 -18.23
N ALA A 78 -12.75 -3.89 -17.72
CA ALA A 78 -13.24 -2.76 -18.51
C ALA A 78 -12.12 -1.88 -19.05
N ALA A 79 -11.03 -1.74 -18.30
CA ALA A 79 -9.83 -1.04 -18.74
C ALA A 79 -9.18 -1.67 -19.97
N GLY A 80 -9.34 -2.98 -20.15
CA GLY A 80 -8.89 -3.70 -21.36
C GLY A 80 -7.39 -3.97 -21.45
N GLU A 81 -6.61 -3.42 -20.53
CA GLU A 81 -5.14 -3.51 -20.54
C GLU A 81 -4.65 -4.85 -19.97
N PRO A 82 -3.66 -5.50 -20.63
CA PRO A 82 -2.99 -6.64 -20.03
C PRO A 82 -2.09 -6.22 -18.87
N LEU A 83 -2.10 -6.98 -17.78
CA LEU A 83 -1.42 -6.65 -16.54
C LEU A 83 -0.74 -7.86 -15.91
N ASN A 84 0.37 -7.63 -15.21
CA ASN A 84 0.85 -8.50 -14.15
C ASN A 84 0.11 -8.14 -12.86
N LEU A 85 -0.47 -9.14 -12.21
CA LEU A 85 -1.13 -9.00 -10.91
C LEU A 85 -0.36 -9.80 -9.87
N MET A 86 0.41 -9.12 -9.03
CA MET A 86 1.13 -9.71 -7.92
C MET A 86 0.23 -9.72 -6.70
N LEU A 87 -0.15 -10.89 -6.26
CA LEU A 87 -1.14 -11.07 -5.19
C LEU A 87 -0.45 -11.49 -3.89
N ALA A 88 -0.62 -10.70 -2.84
CA ALA A 88 -0.22 -11.10 -1.49
C ALA A 88 -1.01 -12.33 -1.03
N PRO A 89 -0.49 -13.15 -0.10
CA PRO A 89 -1.24 -14.27 0.45
C PRO A 89 -2.52 -13.79 1.18
N GLY A 90 -3.62 -14.54 1.01
CA GLY A 90 -4.85 -14.32 1.76
C GLY A 90 -6.12 -14.38 0.93
N GLU A 91 -7.25 -14.40 1.63
CA GLU A 91 -8.59 -14.59 1.07
C GLU A 91 -8.98 -13.53 0.02
N ALA A 92 -8.61 -12.27 0.23
CA ALA A 92 -8.87 -11.19 -0.73
C ALA A 92 -8.25 -11.47 -2.10
N SER A 93 -7.03 -12.01 -2.09
CA SER A 93 -6.32 -12.42 -3.30
C SER A 93 -7.00 -13.60 -3.99
N ASP A 94 -7.52 -14.56 -3.21
CA ASP A 94 -8.29 -15.68 -3.73
C ASP A 94 -9.60 -15.22 -4.40
N MET A 95 -10.24 -14.21 -3.82
CA MET A 95 -11.44 -13.59 -4.39
C MET A 95 -11.12 -12.91 -5.73
N LEU A 96 -10.07 -12.09 -5.77
CA LEU A 96 -9.68 -11.39 -6.99
C LEU A 96 -9.28 -12.35 -8.10
N GLU A 97 -8.47 -13.37 -7.79
CA GLU A 97 -8.06 -14.37 -8.76
C GLU A 97 -9.25 -15.15 -9.32
N ARG A 98 -10.19 -15.57 -8.47
CA ARG A 98 -11.44 -16.21 -8.91
C ARG A 98 -12.25 -15.30 -9.82
N ALA A 99 -12.38 -14.02 -9.45
CA ALA A 99 -13.13 -13.04 -10.23
C ALA A 99 -12.50 -12.77 -11.61
N LEU A 100 -11.19 -12.93 -11.76
CA LEU A 100 -10.46 -12.72 -13.02
C LEU A 100 -10.18 -14.02 -13.79
N LYS A 101 -10.60 -15.17 -13.27
CA LYS A 101 -10.33 -16.48 -13.87
C LYS A 101 -10.77 -16.54 -15.33
N GLY A 102 -9.90 -17.12 -16.17
CA GLY A 102 -10.16 -17.32 -17.60
C GLY A 102 -9.85 -16.11 -18.48
N ASP A 103 -9.44 -14.99 -17.91
CA ASP A 103 -9.03 -13.81 -18.69
C ASP A 103 -7.50 -13.81 -18.89
N ALA A 104 -7.06 -14.19 -20.09
CA ALA A 104 -5.65 -14.34 -20.43
C ALA A 104 -4.84 -13.03 -20.42
N ARG A 105 -5.49 -11.88 -20.33
CA ARG A 105 -4.83 -10.57 -20.19
C ARG A 105 -4.11 -10.42 -18.88
N PHE A 106 -4.57 -11.12 -17.84
CA PHE A 106 -3.99 -11.03 -16.50
C PHE A 106 -2.98 -12.16 -16.26
N ASN A 107 -1.73 -11.77 -16.03
CA ASN A 107 -0.70 -12.67 -15.54
C ASN A 107 -0.73 -12.62 -14.01
N VAL A 108 -1.38 -13.60 -13.41
CA VAL A 108 -1.52 -13.67 -11.95
C VAL A 108 -0.31 -14.37 -11.35
N VAL A 109 0.38 -13.68 -10.46
CA VAL A 109 1.53 -14.18 -9.71
C VAL A 109 1.20 -14.17 -8.23
N ARG A 110 1.28 -15.32 -7.58
CA ARG A 110 1.14 -15.45 -6.13
C ARG A 110 2.47 -15.23 -5.46
N LEU A 111 2.57 -14.18 -4.63
CA LEU A 111 3.75 -13.95 -3.81
C LEU A 111 3.68 -14.77 -2.52
N PRO A 112 4.81 -15.22 -1.97
CA PRO A 112 4.86 -15.82 -0.65
C PRO A 112 4.66 -14.77 0.46
N PHE A 113 4.54 -15.22 1.71
CA PHE A 113 4.79 -14.34 2.85
C PHE A 113 6.24 -13.92 2.86
N VAL A 114 6.47 -12.63 3.00
CA VAL A 114 7.80 -12.02 3.03
C VAL A 114 8.03 -11.29 4.35
N PRO A 115 9.27 -11.20 4.83
CA PRO A 115 9.65 -10.30 5.91
C PRO A 115 9.38 -8.84 5.57
N GLN A 116 9.36 -7.98 6.59
CA GLN A 116 9.08 -6.54 6.44
C GLN A 116 10.06 -5.88 5.46
N GLU A 117 11.32 -6.25 5.52
CA GLU A 117 12.39 -5.67 4.68
C GLU A 117 12.17 -5.98 3.19
N GLU A 118 11.67 -7.18 2.86
CA GLU A 118 11.38 -7.59 1.49
C GLU A 118 10.05 -7.00 0.97
N PHE A 119 9.16 -6.57 1.86
CA PHE A 119 7.90 -5.93 1.47
C PHE A 119 8.13 -4.62 0.72
N ASP A 120 9.14 -3.86 1.10
CA ASP A 120 9.52 -2.64 0.39
C ASP A 120 9.99 -2.90 -1.04
N ASP A 121 10.65 -4.02 -1.29
CA ASP A 121 11.09 -4.41 -2.62
C ASP A 121 9.89 -4.70 -3.54
N ILE A 122 8.84 -5.31 -3.01
CA ILE A 122 7.57 -5.47 -3.74
C ILE A 122 7.04 -4.09 -4.15
N LEU A 123 6.99 -3.15 -3.22
CA LEU A 123 6.47 -1.80 -3.47
C LEU A 123 7.31 -1.04 -4.50
N ARG A 124 8.64 -1.16 -4.43
CA ARG A 124 9.56 -0.55 -5.41
C ARG A 124 9.46 -1.17 -6.80
N ALA A 125 9.06 -2.45 -6.86
CA ALA A 125 9.00 -3.20 -8.11
C ALA A 125 7.75 -2.93 -8.94
N VAL A 126 6.66 -2.40 -8.37
CA VAL A 126 5.35 -2.34 -9.04
C VAL A 126 5.00 -0.94 -9.52
N ASP A 127 4.16 -0.86 -10.55
CA ASP A 127 3.69 0.39 -11.13
C ASP A 127 2.49 0.98 -10.38
N GLY A 128 1.90 0.20 -9.48
CA GLY A 128 0.82 0.64 -8.61
C GLY A 128 0.42 -0.46 -7.64
N ALA A 129 -0.28 -0.09 -6.57
CA ALA A 129 -0.65 -1.02 -5.52
C ALA A 129 -2.04 -0.76 -4.94
N VAL A 130 -2.77 -1.81 -4.61
CA VAL A 130 -3.91 -1.78 -3.70
C VAL A 130 -3.40 -2.24 -2.34
N ILE A 131 -3.43 -1.35 -1.35
CA ILE A 131 -2.76 -1.56 -0.06
C ILE A 131 -3.76 -1.46 1.09
N ARG A 132 -3.68 -2.39 2.04
CA ARG A 132 -4.45 -2.37 3.28
C ARG A 132 -3.60 -1.91 4.47
N GLY A 133 -4.29 -1.60 5.58
CA GLY A 133 -3.65 -1.26 6.84
C GLY A 133 -2.99 0.12 6.82
N GLU A 134 -2.31 0.46 7.89
CA GLU A 134 -1.69 1.78 8.09
C GLU A 134 -0.19 1.75 7.79
N ASP A 135 0.51 0.71 8.23
CA ASP A 135 1.95 0.57 8.02
C ASP A 135 2.29 0.37 6.54
N SER A 136 1.65 -0.59 5.86
CA SER A 136 1.84 -0.81 4.42
C SER A 136 1.46 0.42 3.58
N PHE A 137 0.48 1.19 4.03
CA PHE A 137 0.10 2.45 3.40
C PHE A 137 1.22 3.50 3.49
N VAL A 138 1.86 3.64 4.66
CA VAL A 138 3.03 4.52 4.84
C VAL A 138 4.20 4.04 3.98
N ARG A 139 4.48 2.73 4.00
CA ARG A 139 5.58 2.14 3.21
C ARG A 139 5.40 2.37 1.71
N ALA A 140 4.18 2.24 1.19
CA ALA A 140 3.89 2.51 -0.24
C ALA A 140 4.15 3.99 -0.62
N GLN A 141 3.83 4.93 0.26
CA GLN A 141 4.14 6.35 0.04
C GLN A 141 5.65 6.61 0.06
N LEU A 142 6.38 6.02 1.02
CA LEU A 142 7.84 6.14 1.11
C LEU A 142 8.54 5.50 -0.11
N ALA A 143 7.99 4.42 -0.66
CA ALA A 143 8.47 3.83 -1.91
C ALA A 143 8.16 4.69 -3.15
N GLY A 144 7.25 5.65 -3.04
CA GLY A 144 6.78 6.46 -4.17
C GLY A 144 5.82 5.71 -5.11
N THR A 145 5.20 4.64 -4.63
CA THR A 145 4.31 3.78 -5.43
C THR A 145 2.92 4.40 -5.50
N PRO A 146 2.35 4.63 -6.70
CA PRO A 146 0.94 4.99 -6.84
C PRO A 146 0.05 3.96 -6.15
N LEU A 147 -0.87 4.42 -5.30
CA LEU A 147 -1.62 3.50 -4.47
C LEU A 147 -3.13 3.81 -4.42
N LEU A 148 -3.90 2.74 -4.19
CA LEU A 148 -5.27 2.78 -3.73
C LEU A 148 -5.31 2.22 -2.30
N TRP A 149 -5.72 3.04 -1.33
CA TRP A 149 -5.78 2.61 0.06
C TRP A 149 -7.11 1.88 0.35
N ALA A 150 -7.03 0.57 0.55
CA ALA A 150 -8.13 -0.28 0.97
C ALA A 150 -8.24 -0.25 2.51
N THR A 151 -8.90 0.75 3.05
CA THR A 151 -9.10 0.91 4.49
C THR A 151 -10.00 -0.20 5.06
N TYR A 152 -9.76 -0.57 6.33
CA TYR A 152 -10.64 -1.53 7.01
C TYR A 152 -11.99 -0.86 7.34
N PRO A 153 -13.11 -1.39 6.84
CA PRO A 153 -14.43 -0.85 7.15
C PRO A 153 -14.74 -0.98 8.65
N THR A 154 -15.10 0.14 9.29
CA THR A 154 -15.51 0.20 10.70
C THR A 154 -16.95 0.68 10.80
N GLU A 155 -17.69 0.21 11.79
CA GLU A 155 -19.11 0.58 11.99
C GLU A 155 -19.28 2.07 12.27
N ASP A 156 -18.31 2.68 12.97
CA ASP A 156 -18.28 4.11 13.31
C ASP A 156 -17.77 5.00 12.15
N LYS A 157 -17.50 4.42 10.98
CA LYS A 157 -16.96 5.11 9.80
C LYS A 157 -15.60 5.82 10.02
N ALA A 158 -14.84 5.44 11.04
CA ALA A 158 -13.52 6.02 11.29
C ALA A 158 -12.58 5.87 10.09
N HIS A 159 -12.75 4.83 9.27
CA HIS A 159 -12.00 4.61 8.04
C HIS A 159 -12.27 5.68 6.97
N GLU A 160 -13.51 6.17 6.84
CA GLU A 160 -13.86 7.27 5.92
C GLU A 160 -13.17 8.57 6.37
N ILE A 161 -13.25 8.88 7.66
CA ILE A 161 -12.62 10.07 8.25
C ILE A 161 -11.10 10.07 8.02
N LYS A 162 -10.45 8.90 8.21
CA LYS A 162 -9.01 8.75 7.95
C LYS A 162 -8.66 8.97 6.48
N LEU A 163 -9.46 8.40 5.57
CA LEU A 163 -9.25 8.54 4.13
C LEU A 163 -9.42 10.00 3.69
N ASP A 164 -10.48 10.67 4.16
CA ASP A 164 -10.74 12.06 3.82
C ASP A 164 -9.63 13.00 4.35
N ALA A 165 -9.15 12.76 5.57
CA ALA A 165 -8.05 13.53 6.16
C ALA A 165 -6.76 13.38 5.35
N TRP A 166 -6.45 12.15 4.89
CA TRP A 166 -5.29 11.93 4.05
C TRP A 166 -5.45 12.56 2.66
N LEU A 167 -6.62 12.41 2.02
CA LEU A 167 -6.90 13.01 0.71
C LEU A 167 -6.82 14.54 0.75
N ALA A 168 -7.31 15.17 1.81
CA ALA A 168 -7.18 16.61 2.02
C ALA A 168 -5.69 17.02 2.04
N ARG A 169 -4.87 16.32 2.84
CA ARG A 169 -3.43 16.59 2.94
C ARG A 169 -2.70 16.35 1.62
N PHE A 170 -3.05 15.29 0.91
CA PHE A 170 -2.48 14.97 -0.40
C PHE A 170 -2.79 16.06 -1.44
N ARG A 171 -4.02 16.57 -1.48
CA ARG A 171 -4.42 17.67 -2.36
C ARG A 171 -3.66 18.95 -2.05
N ASP A 172 -3.51 19.29 -0.78
CA ASP A 172 -2.71 20.45 -0.37
C ASP A 172 -1.27 20.35 -0.88
N CYS A 173 -0.66 19.17 -0.76
CA CYS A 173 0.68 18.91 -1.28
C CYS A 173 0.78 19.12 -2.80
N LEU A 174 -0.20 18.62 -3.56
CA LEU A 174 -0.20 18.76 -5.03
C LEU A 174 -0.35 20.19 -5.48
N LEU A 175 -1.13 21.02 -4.77
CA LEU A 175 -1.31 22.44 -5.10
C LEU A 175 -0.02 23.25 -4.93
N TYR A 176 0.84 22.86 -3.98
CA TYR A 176 2.15 23.49 -3.79
C TYR A 176 3.22 23.06 -4.80
N THR A 177 3.03 21.93 -5.47
CA THR A 177 4.00 21.37 -6.43
C THR A 177 3.63 21.62 -7.90
N SER A 178 2.47 22.18 -8.17
CA SER A 178 2.09 22.59 -9.53
C SER A 178 2.82 23.88 -9.89
N PRO A 179 3.65 23.92 -10.94
CA PRO A 179 4.21 25.17 -11.44
C PRO A 179 3.06 26.08 -11.91
N SER A 180 3.05 27.29 -11.41
CA SER A 180 2.17 28.39 -11.84
C SER A 180 2.47 28.80 -13.29
#